data_503af72f3dac414791ed2700c6dd62c6
#
_entry.id   503af72f3dac414791ed2700c6dd62c6
#
_cell.length_a   1.000
_cell.length_b   1.000
_cell.length_c   1.000
_cell.angle_alpha   90.00
_cell.angle_beta   90.00
_cell.angle_gamma   90.00
#
_symmetry.space_group_name_H-M   'P 1'
#
loop_
_entity.id
_entity.type
_entity.pdbx_description
1 polymer ?
#
loop_
_entity_poly.entity_id
_entity_poly.type
_entity_poly.pdbx_seq_one_letter_code
_entity_poly.pdbx_strand_id
1 'polypeptide(L)'
;MIIDMEHHFSTEHQLQMRGSKSAKIGRGWDEQGVLRIKASLQATIVESHLRFMDEAGIDMAVLSTNMCLSMEEARHWNDECAKVVKNNPKRFMGFASTMPLRGAPALQELERAVKDLGMKGVHIQARVEGKPLDSRDLWPFYEKASELGVPIDVHVEPDP
;
A
#
# COMPACT_ATOMS: atom_id res chain seq x y z
N MET A 1 12.88 -19.11 -3.73
CA MET A 1 11.70 -18.31 -3.35
C MET A 1 12.00 -16.87 -3.67
N ILE A 2 11.18 -16.25 -4.52
CA ILE A 2 11.27 -14.84 -4.92
C ILE A 2 10.08 -14.12 -4.28
N ILE A 3 10.37 -13.06 -3.52
CA ILE A 3 9.35 -12.25 -2.86
C ILE A 3 9.41 -10.83 -3.43
N ASP A 4 8.29 -10.37 -3.99
CA ASP A 4 8.09 -8.98 -4.39
C ASP A 4 7.67 -8.18 -3.15
N MET A 5 8.58 -7.32 -2.67
CA MET A 5 8.39 -6.59 -1.41
C MET A 5 7.54 -5.34 -1.55
N GLU A 6 7.28 -4.88 -2.77
CA GLU A 6 6.52 -3.66 -3.03
C GLU A 6 5.53 -3.88 -4.18
N HIS A 7 4.46 -4.62 -3.89
CA HIS A 7 3.45 -4.99 -4.86
C HIS A 7 2.20 -4.12 -4.67
N HIS A 8 2.03 -3.15 -5.55
CA HIS A 8 0.90 -2.24 -5.46
C HIS A 8 -0.43 -2.92 -5.78
N PHE A 9 -1.33 -2.91 -4.81
CA PHE A 9 -2.72 -3.32 -4.93
C PHE A 9 -3.62 -2.11 -4.71
N SER A 10 -4.63 -1.92 -5.55
CA SER A 10 -5.61 -0.85 -5.43
C SER A 10 -7.01 -1.44 -5.25
N THR A 11 -7.84 -0.79 -4.46
CA THR A 11 -9.26 -1.12 -4.37
C THR A 11 -10.06 -0.37 -5.43
N GLU A 12 -11.22 -0.91 -5.83
CA GLU A 12 -12.13 -0.20 -6.73
C GLU A 12 -12.55 1.16 -6.16
N HIS A 13 -12.75 1.23 -4.85
CA HIS A 13 -13.05 2.48 -4.13
C HIS A 13 -11.96 3.53 -4.36
N GLN A 14 -10.68 3.16 -4.23
CA GLN A 14 -9.56 4.08 -4.49
C GLN A 14 -9.55 4.59 -5.94
N LEU A 15 -9.83 3.72 -6.90
CA LEU A 15 -9.89 4.13 -8.30
C LEU A 15 -11.05 5.09 -8.58
N GLN A 16 -12.20 4.86 -7.97
CA GLN A 16 -13.37 5.75 -8.09
C GLN A 16 -13.07 7.12 -7.49
N MET A 17 -12.50 7.18 -6.29
CA MET A 17 -12.13 8.43 -5.61
C MET A 17 -11.12 9.26 -6.42
N ARG A 18 -10.21 8.59 -7.11
CA ARG A 18 -9.19 9.25 -7.95
C ARG A 18 -9.68 9.62 -9.35
N GLY A 19 -10.97 9.42 -9.64
CA GLY A 19 -11.57 9.74 -10.93
C GLY A 19 -11.00 8.92 -12.10
N SER A 20 -10.39 7.79 -11.82
CA SER A 20 -9.84 6.90 -12.84
C SER A 20 -10.96 6.21 -13.60
N LYS A 21 -11.33 6.76 -14.76
CA LYS A 21 -12.31 6.17 -15.67
C LYS A 21 -11.72 5.12 -16.63
N SER A 22 -10.44 4.81 -16.51
CA SER A 22 -9.73 3.99 -17.49
C SER A 22 -9.37 2.61 -16.97
N ALA A 23 -9.92 1.60 -17.63
CA ALA A 23 -9.64 0.18 -17.38
C ALA A 23 -8.33 -0.34 -18.00
N LYS A 24 -7.41 0.53 -18.39
CA LYS A 24 -6.19 0.10 -19.10
C LYS A 24 -4.93 0.52 -18.36
N ILE A 25 -4.02 -0.42 -18.12
CA ILE A 25 -2.63 -0.09 -17.83
C ILE A 25 -2.08 0.55 -19.10
N GLY A 26 -1.87 1.86 -19.08
CA GLY A 26 -1.18 2.58 -20.13
C GLY A 26 0.27 2.77 -19.71
N ARG A 27 1.20 2.28 -20.50
CA ARG A 27 2.57 2.81 -20.51
C ARG A 27 2.59 3.93 -21.53
N GLY A 28 3.02 5.10 -21.13
CA GLY A 28 3.18 6.25 -22.02
C GLY A 28 4.32 7.13 -21.54
N TRP A 29 5.03 7.68 -22.51
CA TRP A 29 6.00 8.74 -22.21
C TRP A 29 5.20 10.05 -22.16
N ASP A 30 5.45 10.88 -21.13
CA ASP A 30 4.90 12.23 -21.11
C ASP A 30 5.67 13.16 -22.05
N GLU A 31 5.21 14.44 -22.11
CA GLU A 31 5.85 15.45 -22.97
C GLU A 31 7.31 15.75 -22.57
N GLN A 32 7.71 15.39 -21.37
CA GLN A 32 9.07 15.50 -20.84
C GLN A 32 9.91 14.25 -21.07
N GLY A 33 9.37 13.22 -21.73
CA GLY A 33 10.05 11.96 -21.98
C GLY A 33 10.16 11.05 -20.75
N VAL A 34 9.33 11.26 -19.74
CA VAL A 34 9.27 10.42 -18.54
C VAL A 34 8.22 9.33 -18.72
N LEU A 35 8.61 8.08 -18.44
CA LEU A 35 7.68 6.96 -18.49
C LEU A 35 6.63 7.11 -17.39
N ARG A 36 5.36 7.21 -17.78
CA ARG A 36 4.21 7.22 -16.87
C ARG A 36 3.49 5.89 -16.94
N ILE A 37 3.28 5.31 -15.76
CA ILE A 37 2.44 4.13 -15.58
C ILE A 37 1.13 4.61 -14.96
N LYS A 38 0.02 4.43 -15.68
CA LYS A 38 -1.31 4.78 -15.14
C LYS A 38 -1.87 3.54 -14.45
N ALA A 39 -2.24 3.68 -13.18
CA ALA A 39 -2.99 2.65 -12.45
C ALA A 39 -4.28 2.32 -13.20
N SER A 40 -4.58 1.04 -13.34
CA SER A 40 -5.74 0.56 -14.08
C SER A 40 -6.62 -0.31 -13.19
N LEU A 41 -7.84 -0.61 -13.65
CA LEU A 41 -8.71 -1.59 -13.01
C LEU A 41 -8.03 -2.96 -12.80
N GLN A 42 -7.00 -3.30 -13.59
CA GLN A 42 -6.25 -4.55 -13.39
C GLN A 42 -5.51 -4.57 -12.04
N ALA A 43 -5.14 -3.41 -11.50
CA ALA A 43 -4.54 -3.31 -10.16
C ALA A 43 -5.54 -3.65 -9.02
N THR A 44 -6.83 -3.82 -9.33
CA THR A 44 -7.86 -4.26 -8.39
C THR A 44 -8.24 -5.73 -8.56
N ILE A 45 -7.76 -6.39 -9.64
CA ILE A 45 -8.15 -7.76 -10.00
C ILE A 45 -7.09 -8.74 -9.50
N VAL A 46 -7.40 -9.46 -8.45
CA VAL A 46 -6.49 -10.42 -7.78
C VAL A 46 -5.95 -11.47 -8.76
N GLU A 47 -6.77 -11.99 -9.66
CA GLU A 47 -6.39 -12.97 -10.68
C GLU A 47 -5.34 -12.42 -11.64
N SER A 48 -5.38 -11.13 -11.93
CA SER A 48 -4.36 -10.46 -12.76
C SER A 48 -3.02 -10.41 -12.04
N HIS A 49 -3.00 -10.09 -10.75
CA HIS A 49 -1.79 -10.12 -9.93
C HIS A 49 -1.19 -11.53 -9.89
N LEU A 50 -2.00 -12.54 -9.59
CA LEU A 50 -1.55 -13.93 -9.54
C LEU A 50 -0.94 -14.38 -10.87
N ARG A 51 -1.59 -14.07 -11.99
CA ARG A 51 -1.07 -14.38 -13.32
C ARG A 51 0.27 -13.70 -13.59
N PHE A 52 0.39 -12.40 -13.30
CA PHE A 52 1.66 -11.68 -13.50
C PHE A 52 2.78 -12.20 -12.60
N MET A 53 2.45 -12.59 -11.37
CA MET A 53 3.41 -13.22 -10.48
C MET A 53 3.89 -14.57 -11.04
N ASP A 54 2.97 -15.39 -11.58
CA ASP A 54 3.31 -16.68 -12.19
C ASP A 54 4.20 -16.49 -13.42
N GLU A 55 3.85 -15.54 -14.30
CA GLU A 55 4.64 -15.20 -15.50
C GLU A 55 6.05 -14.67 -15.14
N ALA A 56 6.17 -13.94 -14.02
CA ALA A 56 7.43 -13.38 -13.54
C ALA A 56 8.23 -14.34 -12.62
N GLY A 57 7.67 -15.49 -12.25
CA GLY A 57 8.29 -16.42 -11.32
C GLY A 57 8.34 -15.91 -9.88
N ILE A 58 7.40 -15.03 -9.49
CA ILE A 58 7.28 -14.49 -8.13
C ILE A 58 6.45 -15.47 -7.28
N ASP A 59 7.05 -15.96 -6.20
CA ASP A 59 6.40 -16.90 -5.29
C ASP A 59 5.39 -16.20 -4.37
N MET A 60 5.76 -15.03 -3.83
CA MET A 60 4.95 -14.27 -2.88
C MET A 60 5.09 -12.76 -3.15
N ALA A 61 4.03 -12.00 -2.89
CA ALA A 61 4.08 -10.55 -2.95
C ALA A 61 3.56 -9.92 -1.65
N VAL A 62 4.19 -8.81 -1.26
CA VAL A 62 3.75 -7.97 -0.14
C VAL A 62 2.86 -6.87 -0.73
N LEU A 63 1.57 -6.95 -0.44
CA LEU A 63 0.62 -5.95 -0.91
C LEU A 63 0.78 -4.65 -0.14
N SER A 64 0.97 -3.59 -0.88
CA SER A 64 1.00 -2.21 -0.41
C SER A 64 0.08 -1.33 -1.24
N THR A 65 -0.18 -0.12 -0.80
CA THR A 65 -0.93 0.86 -1.58
C THR A 65 -0.15 2.16 -1.67
N ASN A 66 -0.35 2.88 -2.73
CA ASN A 66 0.05 4.27 -2.77
C ASN A 66 -0.66 5.05 -1.64
N MET A 67 -0.35 6.31 -1.48
CA MET A 67 -0.92 7.16 -0.43
C MET A 67 -2.45 7.05 -0.35
N CYS A 68 -2.98 6.84 0.86
CA CYS A 68 -4.39 7.05 1.18
C CYS A 68 -4.66 8.53 1.46
N LEU A 69 -5.79 9.05 0.98
CA LEU A 69 -6.16 10.46 1.11
C LEU A 69 -6.96 10.74 2.40
N SER A 70 -7.44 9.70 3.07
CA SER A 70 -8.16 9.80 4.34
C SER A 70 -7.98 8.56 5.20
N MET A 71 -8.29 8.69 6.50
CA MET A 71 -8.32 7.54 7.42
C MET A 71 -9.41 6.52 7.05
N GLU A 72 -10.50 6.97 6.45
CA GLU A 72 -11.56 6.09 5.96
C GLU A 72 -11.04 5.23 4.80
N GLU A 73 -10.36 5.86 3.83
CA GLU A 73 -9.72 5.14 2.72
C GLU A 73 -8.68 4.13 3.22
N ALA A 74 -7.85 4.51 4.20
CA ALA A 74 -6.86 3.62 4.78
C ALA A 74 -7.50 2.39 5.44
N ARG A 75 -8.57 2.58 6.23
CA ARG A 75 -9.32 1.48 6.84
C ARG A 75 -9.94 0.56 5.80
N HIS A 76 -10.60 1.15 4.80
CA HIS A 76 -11.22 0.38 3.72
C HIS A 76 -10.17 -0.45 2.97
N TRP A 77 -9.01 0.17 2.63
CA TRP A 77 -7.93 -0.55 1.96
C TRP A 77 -7.40 -1.70 2.82
N ASN A 78 -7.16 -1.49 4.11
CA ASN A 78 -6.69 -2.53 5.03
C ASN A 78 -7.68 -3.70 5.09
N ASP A 79 -8.98 -3.44 5.14
CA ASP A 79 -10.01 -4.47 5.17
C ASP A 79 -10.03 -5.29 3.86
N GLU A 80 -9.94 -4.63 2.70
CA GLU A 80 -9.90 -5.33 1.41
C GLU A 80 -8.59 -6.11 1.22
N CYS A 81 -7.45 -5.53 1.58
CA CYS A 81 -6.16 -6.21 1.54
C CYS A 81 -6.18 -7.48 2.42
N ALA A 82 -6.73 -7.40 3.63
CA ALA A 82 -6.85 -8.55 4.52
C ALA A 82 -7.69 -9.67 3.91
N LYS A 83 -8.77 -9.35 3.19
CA LYS A 83 -9.58 -10.35 2.46
C LYS A 83 -8.77 -11.04 1.36
N VAL A 84 -8.00 -10.26 0.58
CA VAL A 84 -7.13 -10.80 -0.48
C VAL A 84 -6.10 -11.75 0.10
N VAL A 85 -5.41 -11.35 1.17
CA VAL A 85 -4.41 -12.17 1.86
C VAL A 85 -5.04 -13.43 2.44
N LYS A 86 -6.18 -13.32 3.11
CA LYS A 86 -6.90 -14.48 3.68
C LYS A 86 -7.29 -15.52 2.64
N ASN A 87 -7.68 -15.07 1.46
CA ASN A 87 -8.07 -15.95 0.36
C ASN A 87 -6.86 -16.56 -0.38
N ASN A 88 -5.69 -15.94 -0.29
CA ASN A 88 -4.45 -16.33 -0.99
C ASN A 88 -3.22 -16.30 -0.06
N PRO A 89 -3.23 -16.99 1.10
CA PRO A 89 -2.21 -16.81 2.15
C PRO A 89 -0.81 -17.30 1.79
N LYS A 90 -0.69 -18.10 0.73
CA LYS A 90 0.60 -18.59 0.20
C LYS A 90 1.19 -17.67 -0.87
N ARG A 91 0.41 -16.72 -1.35
CA ARG A 91 0.81 -15.83 -2.44
C ARG A 91 0.92 -14.37 -1.99
N PHE A 92 0.14 -13.97 -0.99
CA PHE A 92 0.11 -12.58 -0.55
C PHE A 92 0.36 -12.43 0.95
N MET A 93 1.03 -11.35 1.28
CA MET A 93 1.19 -10.78 2.61
C MET A 93 0.75 -9.32 2.53
N GLY A 94 0.16 -8.75 3.56
CA GLY A 94 -0.28 -7.37 3.56
C GLY A 94 0.55 -6.48 4.48
N PHE A 95 0.87 -5.28 4.03
CA PHE A 95 1.35 -4.20 4.86
C PHE A 95 0.24 -3.17 5.06
N ALA A 96 0.04 -2.73 6.29
CA ALA A 96 -1.01 -1.79 6.62
C ALA A 96 -0.78 -0.42 5.97
N SER A 97 -1.88 0.25 5.66
CA SER A 97 -1.87 1.67 5.32
C SER A 97 -2.47 2.48 6.46
N THR A 98 -1.88 3.62 6.77
CA THR A 98 -2.41 4.58 7.73
C THR A 98 -1.94 5.99 7.38
N MET A 99 -2.39 6.97 8.15
CA MET A 99 -1.94 8.36 8.03
C MET A 99 -1.22 8.77 9.32
N PRO A 100 0.11 8.56 9.43
CA PRO A 100 0.86 8.65 10.68
C PRO A 100 0.65 9.94 11.48
N LEU A 101 0.43 11.08 10.79
CA LEU A 101 0.26 12.39 11.42
C LEU A 101 -1.16 12.66 11.94
N ARG A 102 -2.10 11.72 11.82
CA ARG A 102 -3.47 11.87 12.32
C ARG A 102 -3.62 11.46 13.79
N GLY A 103 -2.50 11.24 14.48
CA GLY A 103 -2.49 10.97 15.92
C GLY A 103 -3.21 9.68 16.31
N ALA A 104 -3.95 9.68 17.42
CA ALA A 104 -4.57 8.48 17.98
C ALA A 104 -5.40 7.64 16.97
N PRO A 105 -6.22 8.22 16.08
CA PRO A 105 -6.93 7.42 15.08
C PRO A 105 -6.02 6.61 14.15
N ALA A 106 -4.86 7.15 13.78
CA ALA A 106 -3.89 6.46 12.92
C ALA A 106 -3.18 5.32 13.67
N LEU A 107 -2.83 5.54 14.94
CA LEU A 107 -2.18 4.54 15.79
C LEU A 107 -3.13 3.38 16.11
N GLN A 108 -4.40 3.67 16.38
CA GLN A 108 -5.45 2.65 16.59
C GLN A 108 -5.67 1.82 15.33
N GLU A 109 -5.68 2.45 14.16
CA GLU A 109 -5.84 1.73 12.90
C GLU A 109 -4.62 0.85 12.60
N LEU A 110 -3.40 1.31 12.86
CA LEU A 110 -2.21 0.49 12.73
C LEU A 110 -2.29 -0.74 13.65
N GLU A 111 -2.69 -0.53 14.91
CA GLU A 111 -2.86 -1.63 15.86
C GLU A 111 -3.92 -2.63 15.40
N ARG A 112 -5.08 -2.16 14.96
CA ARG A 112 -6.14 -3.00 14.39
C ARG A 112 -5.66 -3.79 13.17
N ALA A 113 -4.98 -3.12 12.24
CA ALA A 113 -4.49 -3.76 11.03
C ALA A 113 -3.49 -4.90 11.34
N VAL A 114 -2.61 -4.71 12.31
CA VAL A 114 -1.64 -5.72 12.71
C VAL A 114 -2.30 -6.84 13.53
N LYS A 115 -3.05 -6.51 14.57
CA LYS A 115 -3.59 -7.49 15.53
C LYS A 115 -4.81 -8.24 15.02
N ASP A 116 -5.76 -7.51 14.40
CA ASP A 116 -7.05 -8.07 14.02
C ASP A 116 -7.07 -8.53 12.56
N LEU A 117 -6.38 -7.82 11.66
CA LEU A 117 -6.33 -8.14 10.24
C LEU A 117 -5.09 -8.95 9.83
N GLY A 118 -4.09 -9.08 10.70
CA GLY A 118 -2.90 -9.91 10.49
C GLY A 118 -1.87 -9.31 9.55
N MET A 119 -1.86 -7.98 9.35
CA MET A 119 -0.83 -7.28 8.57
C MET A 119 0.55 -7.50 9.17
N LYS A 120 1.55 -7.61 8.31
CA LYS A 120 2.93 -7.99 8.71
C LYS A 120 3.91 -6.83 8.72
N GLY A 121 3.45 -5.64 8.35
CA GLY A 121 4.21 -4.41 8.30
C GLY A 121 3.29 -3.23 8.09
N VAL A 122 3.88 -2.07 7.92
CA VAL A 122 3.17 -0.84 7.55
C VAL A 122 3.93 -0.12 6.45
N HIS A 123 3.19 0.41 5.49
CA HIS A 123 3.71 1.15 4.35
C HIS A 123 3.49 2.66 4.53
N ILE A 124 4.53 3.46 4.32
CA ILE A 124 4.48 4.92 4.37
C ILE A 124 5.23 5.54 3.19
N GLN A 125 4.94 6.79 2.91
CA GLN A 125 5.68 7.58 1.92
C GLN A 125 6.99 8.12 2.50
N ALA A 126 7.99 8.37 1.65
CA ALA A 126 9.25 9.02 2.04
C ALA A 126 9.04 10.46 2.56
N ARG A 127 7.92 11.07 2.20
CA ARG A 127 7.41 12.31 2.82
C ARG A 127 5.98 12.09 3.30
N VAL A 128 5.75 12.19 4.60
CA VAL A 128 4.42 12.01 5.19
C VAL A 128 3.76 13.38 5.33
N GLU A 129 2.76 13.65 4.50
CA GLU A 129 2.07 14.96 4.47
C GLU A 129 3.06 16.14 4.39
N GLY A 130 4.09 16.00 3.54
CA GLY A 130 5.13 17.01 3.34
C GLY A 130 6.25 17.03 4.39
N LYS A 131 6.17 16.24 5.45
CA LYS A 131 7.21 16.14 6.48
C LYS A 131 8.23 15.06 6.14
N PRO A 132 9.52 15.30 6.39
CA PRO A 132 10.56 14.28 6.24
C PRO A 132 10.43 13.20 7.32
N LEU A 133 11.02 12.03 7.06
CA LEU A 133 10.92 10.86 7.95
C LEU A 133 11.55 11.07 9.33
N ASP A 134 12.50 11.98 9.47
CA ASP A 134 13.13 12.34 10.74
C ASP A 134 12.32 13.35 11.58
N SER A 135 11.15 13.77 11.10
CA SER A 135 10.27 14.65 11.85
C SER A 135 9.84 14.02 13.17
N ARG A 136 9.97 14.78 14.27
CA ARG A 136 9.54 14.34 15.60
C ARG A 136 8.04 14.06 15.69
N ASP A 137 7.24 14.64 14.80
CA ASP A 137 5.80 14.40 14.74
C ASP A 137 5.47 12.94 14.35
N LEU A 138 6.42 12.22 13.75
CA LEU A 138 6.29 10.81 13.41
C LEU A 138 6.73 9.85 14.54
N TRP A 139 7.34 10.34 15.61
CA TRP A 139 7.82 9.49 16.69
C TRP A 139 6.73 8.62 17.32
N PRO A 140 5.53 9.12 17.64
CA PRO A 140 4.47 8.27 18.18
C PRO A 140 4.09 7.11 17.25
N PHE A 141 4.18 7.33 15.93
CA PHE A 141 3.95 6.28 14.94
C PHE A 141 5.08 5.24 14.95
N TYR A 142 6.34 5.67 15.02
CA TYR A 142 7.48 4.77 15.11
C TYR A 142 7.48 3.94 16.40
N GLU A 143 7.13 4.57 17.52
CA GLU A 143 6.95 3.89 18.79
C GLU A 143 5.86 2.82 18.69
N LYS A 144 4.72 3.13 18.08
CA LYS A 144 3.63 2.16 17.88
C LYS A 144 4.04 1.01 16.96
N ALA A 145 4.72 1.27 15.86
CA ALA A 145 5.22 0.22 14.98
C ALA A 145 6.23 -0.70 15.71
N SER A 146 7.11 -0.11 16.52
CA SER A 146 8.06 -0.84 17.36
C SER A 146 7.37 -1.69 18.42
N GLU A 147 6.36 -1.15 19.14
CA GLU A 147 5.56 -1.91 20.10
C GLU A 147 4.87 -3.13 19.46
N LEU A 148 4.39 -2.96 18.22
CA LEU A 148 3.74 -4.03 17.48
C LEU A 148 4.73 -5.01 16.84
N GLY A 149 6.03 -4.69 16.85
CA GLY A 149 7.09 -5.54 16.30
C GLY A 149 7.00 -5.70 14.78
N VAL A 150 6.53 -4.67 14.05
CA VAL A 150 6.37 -4.72 12.61
C VAL A 150 7.33 -3.80 11.87
N PRO A 151 7.84 -4.19 10.70
CA PRO A 151 8.67 -3.34 9.87
C PRO A 151 7.86 -2.19 9.26
N ILE A 152 8.58 -1.11 8.95
CA ILE A 152 8.08 0.02 8.19
C ILE A 152 8.71 -0.04 6.79
N ASP A 153 7.89 -0.15 5.77
CA ASP A 153 8.28 -0.03 4.38
C ASP A 153 8.10 1.41 3.91
N VAL A 154 9.10 1.92 3.20
CA VAL A 154 9.13 3.33 2.78
C VAL A 154 9.10 3.43 1.27
N HIS A 155 8.00 3.93 0.75
CA HIS A 155 7.84 4.22 -0.67
C HIS A 155 8.62 5.47 -1.07
N VAL A 156 9.52 5.32 -2.03
CA VAL A 156 10.29 6.44 -2.58
C VAL A 156 9.53 7.01 -3.77
N GLU A 157 9.12 8.27 -3.66
CA GLU A 157 8.60 9.02 -4.80
C GLU A 157 9.73 9.81 -5.47
N PRO A 158 9.74 9.91 -6.80
CA PRO A 158 10.66 10.84 -7.46
C PRO A 158 10.37 12.26 -6.96
N ASP A 159 11.42 12.97 -6.59
CA ASP A 159 11.32 14.40 -6.24
C ASP A 159 10.77 15.17 -7.46
N PRO A 160 9.76 16.03 -7.27
CA PRO A 160 9.13 16.77 -8.38
C PRO A 160 10.09 17.77 -9.05
#